data_9e49d489a05f264d3cabb9adaa922990
#
_entry.id   9e49d489a05f264d3cabb9adaa922990
#
_cell.length_a   1.000
_cell.length_b   1.000
_cell.length_c   1.000
_cell.angle_alpha   90.00
_cell.angle_beta   90.00
_cell.angle_gamma   90.00
#
_symmetry.space_group_name_H-M   'P 1'
#
loop_
_entity.id
_entity.type
_entity.pdbx_description
1 polymer ?
#
loop_
_entity_poly.entity_id
_entity_poly.type
_entity_poly.pdbx_seq_one_letter_code
_entity_poly.pdbx_strand_id
1 'polypeptide(L)'
;VALAERCQCPVVATNDVRFLRQEEYEAHEVRVCIAQSYVLGDPRRPREYSDQQYLKSPAEMIELFADIPEAIENTLEIARRCSLGLTLGKSYLPDFPVPPGMTMAEYFAQLSHEGLTFRLSKLFDPDRPDMATIEAEYRARLDFELQIINQMGFAGYFLIVMDFIRWAKQNGVPVGPGRGSGAGSLVAYSLLITDLDPIKYDLLFERFLNPERVSMPDFDIDFCMEGRDRVIEYVANQYGRQAVSQIITFGTMAAKAVVRDVARVLGKAYGLADRISKMIPFTPGISLLEAREQEPMLEELLSTPGLSDHEDALEIWEMALKLEGITRGVGKHAGGVLIAPGKLTDFTAVYTDDEGKWVSQLDKDDVEAVGLVKFDFLGLRTLTIIDWALKDINAKRAAKGEAPIDIERIPLDDPRPYQLMSEGKTTAVFQLESRGMKELIKKLKPSRFEDVVALVALYRPGPLESGMVDDFINRKHGRADVAYPHPELEPVLSNTYGVILYQEQVMQIAQVLAGYSLGGADMLRRAMGKKKPE
;
A
#
# COMPACT_ATOMS: atom_id res chain seq x y z
N VAL A 1 -21.70 8.53 42.26
CA VAL A 1 -21.15 8.92 43.59
C VAL A 1 -21.26 7.76 44.54
N ALA A 2 -22.44 7.24 44.94
CA ALA A 2 -22.62 6.18 45.93
C ALA A 2 -21.79 4.89 45.65
N LEU A 3 -21.63 4.50 44.37
CA LEU A 3 -20.76 3.38 43.98
C LEU A 3 -19.29 3.69 44.21
N ALA A 4 -18.85 4.89 43.84
CA ALA A 4 -17.46 5.34 44.01
C ALA A 4 -17.09 5.42 45.48
N GLU A 5 -17.98 5.92 46.34
CA GLU A 5 -17.81 5.94 47.79
C GLU A 5 -17.65 4.52 48.37
N ARG A 6 -18.53 3.58 47.98
CA ARG A 6 -18.43 2.16 48.38
C ARG A 6 -17.11 1.50 47.92
N CYS A 7 -16.61 1.89 46.73
CA CYS A 7 -15.38 1.37 46.18
C CYS A 7 -14.15 2.17 46.61
N GLN A 8 -14.30 3.23 47.43
CA GLN A 8 -13.23 4.17 47.81
C GLN A 8 -12.45 4.72 46.60
N CYS A 9 -13.17 4.98 45.49
CA CYS A 9 -12.62 5.46 44.25
C CYS A 9 -13.02 6.92 44.01
N PRO A 10 -12.06 7.84 43.73
CA PRO A 10 -12.40 9.22 43.37
C PRO A 10 -13.29 9.29 42.12
N VAL A 11 -14.17 10.28 42.09
CA VAL A 11 -15.00 10.58 40.92
C VAL A 11 -14.39 11.69 40.07
N VAL A 12 -14.64 11.68 38.77
CA VAL A 12 -14.22 12.73 37.84
C VAL A 12 -15.43 13.21 37.01
N ALA A 13 -15.51 14.51 36.76
CA ALA A 13 -16.56 15.10 35.93
C ALA A 13 -16.32 14.83 34.45
N THR A 14 -17.30 14.28 33.75
CA THR A 14 -17.26 14.06 32.28
C THR A 14 -18.59 14.44 31.65
N ASN A 15 -18.61 14.71 30.35
CA ASN A 15 -19.82 15.06 29.61
C ASN A 15 -20.07 14.16 28.41
N ASP A 16 -19.69 12.93 28.39
CA ASP A 16 -19.93 12.00 27.24
C ASP A 16 -19.97 12.72 25.86
N VAL A 17 -18.91 13.50 25.55
CA VAL A 17 -18.85 14.38 24.38
C VAL A 17 -18.95 13.57 23.10
N ARG A 18 -19.88 13.95 22.21
CA ARG A 18 -20.11 13.31 20.91
C ARG A 18 -19.89 14.23 19.73
N PHE A 19 -19.96 15.54 19.93
CA PHE A 19 -19.75 16.59 18.94
C PHE A 19 -19.15 17.83 19.61
N LEU A 20 -18.61 18.76 18.84
CA LEU A 20 -17.89 19.91 19.40
C LEU A 20 -18.81 21.03 19.83
N ARG A 21 -19.86 21.32 19.06
CA ARG A 21 -20.78 22.43 19.31
C ARG A 21 -22.21 21.94 19.37
N GLN A 22 -23.04 22.61 20.14
CA GLN A 22 -24.44 22.21 20.34
C GLN A 22 -25.23 22.16 19.03
N GLU A 23 -24.97 23.09 18.09
CA GLU A 23 -25.62 23.12 16.78
C GLU A 23 -25.26 21.95 15.86
N GLU A 24 -24.24 21.16 16.20
CA GLU A 24 -23.84 19.96 15.44
C GLU A 24 -24.66 18.71 15.83
N TYR A 25 -25.58 18.82 16.76
CA TYR A 25 -26.42 17.70 17.22
C TYR A 25 -27.16 17.02 16.08
N GLU A 26 -27.76 17.78 15.17
CA GLU A 26 -28.48 17.21 14.02
C GLU A 26 -27.57 16.41 13.10
N ALA A 27 -26.37 16.93 12.83
CA ALA A 27 -25.36 16.22 12.02
C ALA A 27 -24.91 14.92 12.72
N HIS A 28 -24.79 14.94 14.06
CA HIS A 28 -24.50 13.73 14.84
C HIS A 28 -25.63 12.70 14.72
N GLU A 29 -26.90 13.11 14.82
CA GLU A 29 -28.06 12.23 14.65
C GLU A 29 -28.10 11.62 13.23
N VAL A 30 -27.78 12.39 12.18
CA VAL A 30 -27.63 11.88 10.82
C VAL A 30 -26.51 10.84 10.74
N ARG A 31 -25.35 11.09 11.36
CA ARG A 31 -24.25 10.12 11.45
C ARG A 31 -24.67 8.83 12.13
N VAL A 32 -25.41 8.90 13.24
CA VAL A 32 -25.96 7.74 13.95
C VAL A 32 -26.91 6.95 13.05
N CYS A 33 -27.81 7.64 12.34
CA CYS A 33 -28.73 7.02 11.38
C CYS A 33 -28.00 6.36 10.20
N ILE A 34 -26.88 6.93 9.74
CA ILE A 34 -26.03 6.28 8.73
C ILE A 34 -25.48 4.95 9.25
N ALA A 35 -24.96 4.93 10.47
CA ALA A 35 -24.38 3.74 11.09
C ALA A 35 -25.42 2.65 11.40
N GLN A 36 -26.60 3.06 11.89
CA GLN A 36 -27.68 2.15 12.29
C GLN A 36 -28.68 1.83 11.16
N SER A 37 -28.47 2.40 9.96
CA SER A 37 -29.33 2.20 8.78
C SER A 37 -30.77 2.69 8.93
N TYR A 38 -31.02 3.72 9.75
CA TYR A 38 -32.30 4.39 9.88
C TYR A 38 -32.44 5.62 8.97
N VAL A 39 -33.68 6.05 8.76
CA VAL A 39 -34.01 7.39 8.25
C VAL A 39 -34.24 8.30 9.44
N LEU A 40 -33.87 9.57 9.36
CA LEU A 40 -33.93 10.52 10.48
C LEU A 40 -35.35 10.68 11.04
N GLY A 41 -36.36 10.63 10.18
CA GLY A 41 -37.79 10.72 10.54
C GLY A 41 -38.43 9.41 10.97
N ASP A 42 -37.71 8.27 11.00
CA ASP A 42 -38.28 6.99 11.41
C ASP A 42 -38.63 7.01 12.91
N PRO A 43 -39.92 6.81 13.29
CA PRO A 43 -40.34 6.81 14.71
C PRO A 43 -39.77 5.64 15.50
N ARG A 44 -39.28 4.59 14.86
CA ARG A 44 -38.71 3.39 15.50
C ARG A 44 -37.24 3.53 15.83
N ARG A 45 -36.56 4.61 15.33
CA ARG A 45 -35.16 4.76 15.60
C ARG A 45 -34.89 5.06 17.08
N PRO A 46 -33.88 4.46 17.69
CA PRO A 46 -33.45 4.82 19.04
C PRO A 46 -32.97 6.28 19.08
N ARG A 47 -33.37 7.02 20.11
CA ARG A 47 -32.87 8.37 20.39
C ARG A 47 -32.05 8.31 21.67
N GLU A 48 -30.78 7.97 21.51
CA GLU A 48 -29.85 7.71 22.62
C GLU A 48 -29.07 8.96 23.04
N TYR A 49 -29.09 9.99 22.20
CA TYR A 49 -28.29 11.20 22.38
C TYR A 49 -29.17 12.44 22.53
N SER A 50 -28.59 13.47 23.15
CA SER A 50 -29.20 14.79 23.29
C SER A 50 -28.25 15.89 22.78
N ASP A 51 -28.78 17.07 22.57
CA ASP A 51 -28.03 18.26 22.19
C ASP A 51 -27.04 18.75 23.27
N GLN A 52 -27.08 18.13 24.48
CA GLN A 52 -26.20 18.49 25.60
C GLN A 52 -24.85 17.76 25.58
N GLN A 53 -24.65 16.83 24.65
CA GLN A 53 -23.38 16.06 24.57
C GLN A 53 -22.32 16.73 23.70
N TYR A 54 -22.27 18.07 23.72
CA TYR A 54 -21.20 18.85 23.09
C TYR A 54 -20.05 19.09 24.05
N LEU A 55 -18.91 19.55 23.52
CA LEU A 55 -17.73 19.89 24.28
C LEU A 55 -17.99 21.20 25.06
N LYS A 56 -18.44 21.06 26.30
CA LYS A 56 -18.75 22.18 27.19
C LYS A 56 -17.47 22.91 27.60
N SER A 57 -17.60 24.23 27.80
CA SER A 57 -16.53 25.04 28.38
C SER A 57 -16.26 24.67 29.85
N PRO A 58 -15.09 24.99 30.40
CA PRO A 58 -14.80 24.79 31.83
C PRO A 58 -15.84 25.46 32.74
N ALA A 59 -16.36 26.65 32.38
CA ALA A 59 -17.37 27.36 33.17
C ALA A 59 -18.69 26.58 33.24
N GLU A 60 -19.18 26.07 32.10
CA GLU A 60 -20.37 25.24 32.02
C GLU A 60 -20.22 23.94 32.81
N MET A 61 -19.02 23.31 32.76
CA MET A 61 -18.76 22.09 33.52
C MET A 61 -18.73 22.35 35.03
N ILE A 62 -18.15 23.47 35.48
CA ILE A 62 -18.13 23.88 36.89
C ILE A 62 -19.57 24.12 37.39
N GLU A 63 -20.41 24.79 36.60
CA GLU A 63 -21.80 25.01 36.94
C GLU A 63 -22.57 23.69 37.02
N LEU A 64 -22.38 22.81 36.03
CA LEU A 64 -23.05 21.50 35.95
C LEU A 64 -22.74 20.58 37.13
N PHE A 65 -21.52 20.66 37.68
CA PHE A 65 -21.05 19.83 38.79
C PHE A 65 -20.82 20.65 40.08
N ALA A 66 -21.58 21.75 40.24
CA ALA A 66 -21.44 22.62 41.41
C ALA A 66 -21.72 21.93 42.76
N ASP A 67 -22.47 20.84 42.75
CA ASP A 67 -22.77 19.99 43.91
C ASP A 67 -21.65 18.97 44.23
N ILE A 68 -20.67 18.78 43.33
CA ILE A 68 -19.54 17.84 43.52
C ILE A 68 -18.26 18.49 42.97
N PRO A 69 -17.75 19.57 43.60
CA PRO A 69 -16.59 20.31 43.11
C PRO A 69 -15.30 19.45 43.03
N GLU A 70 -15.17 18.45 43.87
CA GLU A 70 -14.03 17.52 43.88
C GLU A 70 -13.96 16.73 42.55
N ALA A 71 -15.08 16.48 41.88
CA ALA A 71 -15.09 15.81 40.60
C ALA A 71 -14.46 16.67 39.50
N ILE A 72 -14.57 18.01 39.58
CA ILE A 72 -13.87 18.95 38.71
C ILE A 72 -12.37 18.98 39.02
N GLU A 73 -12.00 19.09 40.31
CA GLU A 73 -10.59 19.11 40.74
C GLU A 73 -9.87 17.82 40.27
N ASN A 74 -10.53 16.66 40.37
CA ASN A 74 -9.95 15.38 39.95
C ASN A 74 -9.69 15.31 38.43
N THR A 75 -10.28 16.18 37.59
CA THR A 75 -9.90 16.26 36.16
C THR A 75 -8.45 16.67 36.00
N LEU A 76 -7.93 17.58 36.85
CA LEU A 76 -6.54 18.00 36.84
C LEU A 76 -5.60 16.87 37.31
N GLU A 77 -6.03 16.05 38.28
CA GLU A 77 -5.28 14.89 38.71
C GLU A 77 -5.15 13.83 37.62
N ILE A 78 -6.21 13.62 36.84
CA ILE A 78 -6.14 12.75 35.64
C ILE A 78 -5.16 13.32 34.62
N ALA A 79 -5.26 14.64 34.31
CA ALA A 79 -4.35 15.29 33.36
C ALA A 79 -2.89 15.17 33.77
N ARG A 80 -2.58 15.33 35.07
CA ARG A 80 -1.21 15.18 35.63
C ARG A 80 -0.67 13.75 35.49
N ARG A 81 -1.51 12.73 35.60
CA ARG A 81 -1.12 11.32 35.42
C ARG A 81 -0.92 10.94 33.95
N CYS A 82 -1.61 11.61 33.03
CA CYS A 82 -1.53 11.36 31.60
C CYS A 82 -0.35 12.11 30.96
N SER A 83 0.87 11.77 31.38
CA SER A 83 2.12 12.36 30.86
C SER A 83 2.86 11.35 30.01
N LEU A 84 2.45 11.21 28.75
CA LEU A 84 3.12 10.36 27.78
C LEU A 84 3.99 11.20 26.84
N GLY A 85 5.30 10.91 26.81
CA GLY A 85 6.22 11.44 25.81
C GLY A 85 6.35 10.45 24.65
N LEU A 86 6.04 10.90 23.44
CA LEU A 86 6.27 10.11 22.23
C LEU A 86 7.62 10.46 21.62
N THR A 87 8.41 9.45 21.27
CA THR A 87 9.64 9.62 20.49
C THR A 87 9.31 9.36 19.02
N LEU A 88 9.25 10.42 18.23
CA LEU A 88 8.96 10.33 16.80
C LEU A 88 10.25 10.30 15.98
N GLY A 89 10.19 9.66 14.79
CA GLY A 89 11.29 9.65 13.82
C GLY A 89 12.44 8.70 14.15
N LYS A 90 12.31 7.86 15.18
CA LYS A 90 13.27 6.79 15.50
C LYS A 90 12.66 5.44 15.09
N SER A 91 13.28 4.74 14.15
CA SER A 91 12.84 3.41 13.75
C SER A 91 13.27 2.32 14.74
N TYR A 92 12.36 1.43 15.08
CA TYR A 92 12.57 0.29 15.95
C TYR A 92 12.41 -1.00 15.14
N LEU A 93 13.54 -1.55 14.73
CA LEU A 93 13.58 -2.83 14.02
C LEU A 93 13.42 -4.00 15.00
N PRO A 94 12.64 -5.01 14.67
CA PRO A 94 12.60 -6.23 15.45
C PRO A 94 13.95 -6.97 15.40
N ASP A 95 14.29 -7.66 16.47
CA ASP A 95 15.50 -8.48 16.55
C ASP A 95 15.31 -9.80 15.79
N PHE A 96 16.32 -10.18 15.01
CA PHE A 96 16.38 -11.48 14.38
C PHE A 96 17.39 -12.37 15.11
N PRO A 97 17.04 -13.61 15.46
CA PRO A 97 17.96 -14.51 16.14
C PRO A 97 19.10 -14.95 15.22
N VAL A 98 20.35 -14.69 15.62
CA VAL A 98 21.54 -15.12 14.90
C VAL A 98 22.23 -16.28 15.62
N PRO A 99 23.00 -17.15 14.93
CA PRO A 99 23.76 -18.20 15.56
C PRO A 99 24.76 -17.66 16.60
N PRO A 100 25.03 -18.42 17.68
CA PRO A 100 26.01 -18.01 18.69
C PRO A 100 27.40 -17.76 18.09
N GLY A 101 28.00 -16.65 18.44
CA GLY A 101 29.35 -16.24 18.00
C GLY A 101 29.37 -15.48 16.67
N MET A 102 28.24 -15.19 16.05
CA MET A 102 28.13 -14.35 14.87
C MET A 102 27.39 -13.05 15.17
N THR A 103 27.80 -11.99 14.49
CA THR A 103 27.02 -10.74 14.44
C THR A 103 25.91 -10.84 13.37
N MET A 104 24.92 -9.96 13.48
CA MET A 104 23.83 -9.85 12.47
C MET A 104 24.41 -9.63 11.06
N ALA A 105 25.40 -8.75 10.94
CA ALA A 105 26.03 -8.40 9.66
C ALA A 105 26.77 -9.59 9.04
N GLU A 106 27.50 -10.36 9.84
CA GLU A 106 28.22 -11.56 9.39
C GLU A 106 27.25 -12.65 8.93
N TYR A 107 26.22 -12.93 9.71
CA TYR A 107 25.21 -13.93 9.34
C TYR A 107 24.44 -13.55 8.08
N PHE A 108 24.07 -12.29 7.97
CA PHE A 108 23.41 -11.74 6.79
C PHE A 108 24.27 -11.86 5.53
N ALA A 109 25.57 -11.49 5.62
CA ALA A 109 26.52 -11.65 4.52
C ALA A 109 26.71 -13.09 4.12
N GLN A 110 26.90 -14.00 5.09
CA GLN A 110 27.04 -15.44 4.83
C GLN A 110 25.86 -15.99 4.04
N LEU A 111 24.63 -15.78 4.52
CA LEU A 111 23.42 -16.27 3.84
C LEU A 111 23.26 -15.69 2.44
N SER A 112 23.64 -14.42 2.26
CA SER A 112 23.56 -13.75 0.96
C SER A 112 24.55 -14.35 -0.05
N HIS A 113 25.80 -14.63 0.36
CA HIS A 113 26.78 -15.29 -0.49
C HIS A 113 26.44 -16.73 -0.82
N GLU A 114 25.94 -17.50 0.15
CA GLU A 114 25.43 -18.86 -0.06
C GLU A 114 24.26 -18.86 -1.06
N GLY A 115 23.31 -17.93 -0.88
CA GLY A 115 22.17 -17.76 -1.75
C GLY A 115 22.55 -17.32 -3.17
N LEU A 116 23.53 -16.42 -3.33
CA LEU A 116 24.05 -16.07 -4.65
C LEU A 116 24.66 -17.25 -5.36
N THR A 117 25.47 -18.05 -4.66
CA THR A 117 26.07 -19.27 -5.23
C THR A 117 24.97 -20.24 -5.70
N PHE A 118 23.92 -20.42 -4.92
CA PHE A 118 22.75 -21.20 -5.34
C PHE A 118 22.07 -20.62 -6.59
N ARG A 119 21.84 -19.30 -6.65
CA ARG A 119 21.22 -18.66 -7.82
C ARG A 119 22.08 -18.82 -9.08
N LEU A 120 23.37 -18.58 -9.00
CA LEU A 120 24.29 -18.73 -10.14
C LEU A 120 24.31 -20.15 -10.69
N SER A 121 24.29 -21.17 -9.82
CA SER A 121 24.20 -22.58 -10.24
C SER A 121 22.90 -22.93 -10.96
N LYS A 122 21.85 -22.14 -10.78
CA LYS A 122 20.55 -22.32 -11.46
C LYS A 122 20.46 -21.53 -12.76
N LEU A 123 21.10 -20.38 -12.83
CA LEU A 123 21.03 -19.46 -13.98
C LEU A 123 21.98 -19.85 -15.11
N PHE A 124 23.17 -20.34 -14.78
CA PHE A 124 24.24 -20.54 -15.72
C PHE A 124 24.80 -21.95 -15.68
N ASP A 125 25.27 -22.41 -16.83
CA ASP A 125 26.05 -23.64 -16.92
C ASP A 125 27.43 -23.36 -16.28
N PRO A 126 27.86 -24.16 -15.28
CA PRO A 126 29.15 -23.96 -14.62
C PRO A 126 30.36 -24.09 -15.56
N ASP A 127 30.22 -24.84 -16.67
CA ASP A 127 31.30 -25.10 -17.62
C ASP A 127 31.41 -24.03 -18.72
N ARG A 128 30.63 -22.95 -18.67
CA ARG A 128 30.71 -21.86 -19.64
C ARG A 128 32.02 -21.08 -19.52
N PRO A 129 32.64 -20.63 -20.64
CA PRO A 129 33.98 -20.02 -20.63
C PRO A 129 34.08 -18.70 -19.85
N ASP A 130 32.99 -17.94 -19.76
CA ASP A 130 32.91 -16.63 -19.13
C ASP A 130 32.36 -16.65 -17.70
N MET A 131 32.17 -17.86 -17.12
CA MET A 131 31.58 -18.01 -15.78
C MET A 131 32.31 -17.21 -14.70
N ALA A 132 33.65 -17.19 -14.72
CA ALA A 132 34.44 -16.43 -13.75
C ALA A 132 34.19 -14.91 -13.82
N THR A 133 33.96 -14.38 -15.01
CA THR A 133 33.66 -12.95 -15.21
C THR A 133 32.26 -12.63 -14.69
N ILE A 134 31.29 -13.47 -15.01
CA ILE A 134 29.90 -13.32 -14.52
C ILE A 134 29.87 -13.40 -13.00
N GLU A 135 30.50 -14.41 -12.42
CA GLU A 135 30.55 -14.56 -10.97
C GLU A 135 31.18 -13.35 -10.29
N ALA A 136 32.27 -12.82 -10.85
CA ALA A 136 32.92 -11.62 -10.33
C ALA A 136 31.99 -10.38 -10.36
N GLU A 137 31.22 -10.19 -11.43
CA GLU A 137 30.24 -9.12 -11.56
C GLU A 137 29.14 -9.22 -10.50
N TYR A 138 28.53 -10.39 -10.37
CA TYR A 138 27.46 -10.63 -9.39
C TYR A 138 27.96 -10.45 -7.96
N ARG A 139 29.16 -10.97 -7.63
CA ARG A 139 29.73 -10.82 -6.29
C ARG A 139 30.05 -9.36 -5.96
N ALA A 140 30.61 -8.61 -6.91
CA ALA A 140 30.89 -7.19 -6.72
C ALA A 140 29.62 -6.40 -6.43
N ARG A 141 28.53 -6.66 -7.15
CA ARG A 141 27.23 -6.04 -6.90
C ARG A 141 26.64 -6.46 -5.55
N LEU A 142 26.76 -7.74 -5.17
CA LEU A 142 26.31 -8.24 -3.88
C LEU A 142 27.04 -7.55 -2.73
N ASP A 143 28.37 -7.48 -2.79
CA ASP A 143 29.19 -6.85 -1.75
C ASP A 143 28.90 -5.36 -1.59
N PHE A 144 28.68 -4.68 -2.70
CA PHE A 144 28.23 -3.28 -2.71
C PHE A 144 26.90 -3.10 -1.98
N GLU A 145 25.90 -3.91 -2.31
CA GLU A 145 24.58 -3.84 -1.65
C GLU A 145 24.67 -4.22 -0.16
N LEU A 146 25.42 -5.26 0.19
CA LEU A 146 25.64 -5.70 1.58
C LEU A 146 26.26 -4.57 2.42
N GLN A 147 27.24 -3.85 1.87
CA GLN A 147 27.86 -2.71 2.54
C GLN A 147 26.82 -1.64 2.88
N ILE A 148 25.98 -1.26 1.90
CA ILE A 148 24.96 -0.22 2.09
C ILE A 148 23.90 -0.67 3.09
N ILE A 149 23.37 -1.90 2.95
CA ILE A 149 22.34 -2.43 3.84
C ILE A 149 22.83 -2.48 5.29
N ASN A 150 24.07 -2.96 5.51
CA ASN A 150 24.68 -3.01 6.84
C ASN A 150 24.95 -1.61 7.41
N GLN A 151 25.45 -0.67 6.59
CA GLN A 151 25.68 0.71 7.01
C GLN A 151 24.38 1.41 7.44
N MET A 152 23.28 1.12 6.76
CA MET A 152 21.95 1.65 7.08
C MET A 152 21.25 0.90 8.22
N GLY A 153 21.81 -0.22 8.70
CA GLY A 153 21.28 -1.01 9.82
C GLY A 153 20.08 -1.89 9.48
N PHE A 154 19.85 -2.25 8.20
CA PHE A 154 18.66 -2.97 7.75
C PHE A 154 18.85 -4.49 7.58
N ALA A 155 20.01 -5.05 7.96
CA ALA A 155 20.26 -6.50 7.86
C ALA A 155 19.16 -7.35 8.54
N GLY A 156 18.74 -6.98 9.74
CA GLY A 156 17.65 -7.67 10.46
C GLY A 156 16.32 -7.64 9.72
N TYR A 157 15.98 -6.53 9.07
CA TYR A 157 14.77 -6.40 8.27
C TYR A 157 14.75 -7.41 7.10
N PHE A 158 15.86 -7.51 6.34
CA PHE A 158 15.98 -8.47 5.26
C PHE A 158 15.90 -9.92 5.76
N LEU A 159 16.53 -10.24 6.89
CA LEU A 159 16.50 -11.58 7.47
C LEU A 159 15.08 -11.98 7.91
N ILE A 160 14.31 -11.08 8.49
CA ILE A 160 12.92 -11.31 8.86
C ILE A 160 12.05 -11.58 7.61
N VAL A 161 12.23 -10.76 6.57
CA VAL A 161 11.50 -10.95 5.30
C VAL A 161 11.87 -12.27 4.65
N MET A 162 13.17 -12.61 4.61
CA MET A 162 13.65 -13.91 4.13
C MET A 162 13.02 -15.08 4.92
N ASP A 163 12.94 -14.96 6.23
CA ASP A 163 12.46 -16.04 7.11
C ASP A 163 11.02 -16.41 6.81
N PHE A 164 10.10 -15.47 6.80
CA PHE A 164 8.69 -15.78 6.57
C PHE A 164 8.40 -16.15 5.09
N ILE A 165 9.15 -15.62 4.12
CA ILE A 165 9.04 -16.06 2.72
C ILE A 165 9.51 -17.49 2.56
N ARG A 166 10.65 -17.83 3.16
CA ARG A 166 11.19 -19.20 3.17
C ARG A 166 10.21 -20.16 3.81
N TRP A 167 9.66 -19.80 4.97
CA TRP A 167 8.62 -20.60 5.62
C TRP A 167 7.41 -20.81 4.71
N ALA A 168 6.91 -19.75 4.08
CA ALA A 168 5.77 -19.82 3.17
C ALA A 168 6.02 -20.78 2.01
N LYS A 169 7.15 -20.64 1.30
CA LYS A 169 7.55 -21.53 0.20
C LYS A 169 7.69 -22.99 0.65
N GLN A 170 8.29 -23.24 1.82
CA GLN A 170 8.45 -24.59 2.38
C GLN A 170 7.14 -25.22 2.86
N ASN A 171 6.15 -24.42 3.21
CA ASN A 171 4.84 -24.89 3.70
C ASN A 171 3.74 -24.82 2.63
N GLY A 172 4.12 -24.75 1.36
CA GLY A 172 3.20 -24.82 0.22
C GLY A 172 2.30 -23.59 0.09
N VAL A 173 2.75 -22.42 0.56
CA VAL A 173 2.11 -21.11 0.31
C VAL A 173 2.86 -20.44 -0.81
N PRO A 174 2.27 -20.31 -2.01
CA PRO A 174 2.89 -19.61 -3.13
C PRO A 174 3.17 -18.15 -2.80
N VAL A 175 4.37 -17.70 -3.19
CA VAL A 175 4.84 -16.32 -3.03
C VAL A 175 5.13 -15.75 -4.41
N GLY A 176 4.77 -14.49 -4.64
CA GLY A 176 5.05 -13.80 -5.90
C GLY A 176 6.54 -13.54 -6.11
N PRO A 177 6.96 -13.28 -7.36
CA PRO A 177 8.38 -13.12 -7.71
C PRO A 177 9.00 -11.81 -7.20
N GLY A 178 8.24 -10.99 -6.52
CA GLY A 178 8.60 -9.65 -6.09
C GLY A 178 8.00 -8.56 -6.97
N ARG A 179 7.85 -7.38 -6.40
CA ARG A 179 7.37 -6.19 -7.07
C ARG A 179 7.94 -4.92 -6.44
N GLY A 180 7.60 -3.76 -7.03
CA GLY A 180 8.08 -2.49 -6.51
C GLY A 180 9.58 -2.31 -6.68
N SER A 181 10.18 -1.54 -5.77
CA SER A 181 11.61 -1.23 -5.80
C SER A 181 12.50 -2.35 -5.27
N GLY A 182 11.98 -3.21 -4.39
CA GLY A 182 12.72 -4.31 -3.78
C GLY A 182 13.28 -5.33 -4.78
N ALA A 183 12.63 -5.46 -5.95
CA ALA A 183 13.14 -6.30 -7.05
C ALA A 183 14.49 -5.82 -7.62
N GLY A 184 14.93 -4.59 -7.33
CA GLY A 184 16.24 -4.06 -7.73
C GLY A 184 17.40 -4.53 -6.85
N SER A 185 17.15 -5.29 -5.77
CA SER A 185 18.19 -5.77 -4.86
C SER A 185 18.66 -7.18 -5.22
N LEU A 186 19.98 -7.32 -5.48
CA LEU A 186 20.62 -8.61 -5.67
C LEU A 186 20.71 -9.39 -4.35
N VAL A 187 20.82 -8.72 -3.22
CA VAL A 187 20.75 -9.35 -1.90
C VAL A 187 19.37 -9.96 -1.69
N ALA A 188 18.28 -9.25 -2.01
CA ALA A 188 16.93 -9.81 -1.92
C ALA A 188 16.74 -11.04 -2.84
N TYR A 189 17.30 -10.99 -4.04
CA TYR A 189 17.31 -12.11 -4.98
C TYR A 189 18.10 -13.30 -4.44
N SER A 190 19.28 -13.07 -3.87
CA SER A 190 20.14 -14.10 -3.27
C SER A 190 19.48 -14.77 -2.06
N LEU A 191 18.80 -14.00 -1.22
CA LEU A 191 18.05 -14.48 -0.06
C LEU A 191 16.68 -15.12 -0.41
N LEU A 192 16.36 -15.29 -1.70
CA LEU A 192 15.09 -15.85 -2.19
C LEU A 192 13.85 -15.04 -1.77
N ILE A 193 14.04 -13.77 -1.43
CA ILE A 193 12.96 -12.80 -1.19
C ILE A 193 12.26 -12.47 -2.51
N THR A 194 13.04 -12.20 -3.55
CA THR A 194 12.56 -11.96 -4.92
C THR A 194 13.05 -13.05 -5.86
N ASP A 195 12.37 -13.26 -6.99
CA ASP A 195 12.71 -14.24 -8.01
C ASP A 195 13.02 -13.59 -9.37
N LEU A 196 13.33 -12.28 -9.36
CA LEU A 196 13.78 -11.50 -10.52
C LEU A 196 15.26 -11.17 -10.38
N ASP A 197 16.05 -11.53 -11.39
CA ASP A 197 17.47 -11.19 -11.46
C ASP A 197 17.64 -9.69 -11.80
N PRO A 198 18.08 -8.84 -10.86
CA PRO A 198 18.19 -7.40 -11.10
C PRO A 198 19.28 -7.02 -12.10
N ILE A 199 20.31 -7.84 -12.30
CA ILE A 199 21.35 -7.59 -13.29
C ILE A 199 20.81 -7.87 -14.69
N LYS A 200 20.16 -9.00 -14.90
CA LYS A 200 19.54 -9.37 -16.18
C LYS A 200 18.52 -8.33 -16.67
N TYR A 201 17.78 -7.71 -15.77
CA TYR A 201 16.72 -6.75 -16.10
C TYR A 201 17.13 -5.29 -15.91
N ASP A 202 18.42 -5.02 -15.66
CA ASP A 202 18.97 -3.68 -15.45
C ASP A 202 18.21 -2.86 -14.39
N LEU A 203 17.91 -3.49 -13.26
CA LEU A 203 17.21 -2.88 -12.15
C LEU A 203 18.20 -2.22 -11.17
N LEU A 204 17.87 -0.99 -10.76
CA LEU A 204 18.74 -0.17 -9.94
C LEU A 204 18.46 -0.36 -8.44
N PHE A 205 19.50 -0.68 -7.67
CA PHE A 205 19.43 -0.84 -6.22
C PHE A 205 19.12 0.48 -5.50
N GLU A 206 19.66 1.59 -6.01
CA GLU A 206 19.50 2.92 -5.42
C GLU A 206 18.04 3.43 -5.45
N ARG A 207 17.21 2.84 -6.30
CA ARG A 207 15.76 3.06 -6.28
C ARG A 207 15.11 2.43 -5.05
N PHE A 208 15.65 1.34 -4.55
CA PHE A 208 15.16 0.63 -3.37
C PHE A 208 15.77 1.20 -2.08
N LEU A 209 17.09 1.15 -1.96
CA LEU A 209 17.83 1.73 -0.85
C LEU A 209 18.86 2.75 -1.37
N ASN A 210 18.78 3.96 -0.83
CA ASN A 210 19.61 5.06 -1.22
C ASN A 210 20.30 5.65 0.01
N PRO A 211 21.63 5.55 0.13
CA PRO A 211 22.37 6.08 1.28
C PRO A 211 22.29 7.62 1.38
N GLU A 212 22.03 8.32 0.26
CA GLU A 212 21.82 9.78 0.23
C GLU A 212 20.43 10.16 0.79
N ARG A 213 19.58 9.18 1.07
CA ARG A 213 18.25 9.36 1.61
C ARG A 213 17.94 8.31 2.68
N VAL A 214 17.87 8.74 3.92
CA VAL A 214 17.46 7.86 5.02
C VAL A 214 15.95 7.57 4.92
N SER A 215 15.60 6.37 4.43
CA SER A 215 14.22 5.86 4.45
C SER A 215 14.25 4.36 4.69
N MET A 216 13.23 3.87 5.39
CA MET A 216 13.05 2.43 5.58
C MET A 216 12.87 1.73 4.24
N PRO A 217 13.47 0.54 4.05
CA PRO A 217 13.11 -0.34 2.95
C PRO A 217 11.65 -0.81 3.11
N ASP A 218 10.96 -0.97 2.00
CA ASP A 218 9.59 -1.48 1.96
C ASP A 218 9.49 -2.60 0.93
N PHE A 219 9.31 -3.84 1.40
CA PHE A 219 9.04 -4.98 0.56
C PHE A 219 7.53 -5.23 0.53
N ASP A 220 6.95 -5.04 -0.64
CA ASP A 220 5.61 -5.52 -0.97
C ASP A 220 5.66 -7.01 -1.34
N ILE A 221 5.05 -7.88 -0.55
CA ILE A 221 5.12 -9.32 -0.77
C ILE A 221 3.74 -9.86 -1.10
N ASP A 222 3.63 -10.43 -2.30
CA ASP A 222 2.40 -11.08 -2.74
C ASP A 222 2.39 -12.54 -2.29
N PHE A 223 1.42 -12.90 -1.46
CA PHE A 223 1.12 -14.27 -1.08
C PHE A 223 -0.13 -14.79 -1.78
N CYS A 224 -0.21 -16.08 -1.99
CA CYS A 224 -1.47 -16.74 -2.31
C CYS A 224 -2.54 -16.33 -1.30
N MET A 225 -3.70 -15.88 -1.78
CA MET A 225 -4.76 -15.34 -0.92
C MET A 225 -5.23 -16.35 0.15
N GLU A 226 -5.28 -17.64 -0.19
CA GLU A 226 -5.71 -18.70 0.74
C GLU A 226 -4.63 -19.06 1.78
N GLY A 227 -3.35 -18.83 1.45
CA GLY A 227 -2.22 -19.17 2.33
C GLY A 227 -1.72 -18.01 3.19
N ARG A 228 -2.08 -16.77 2.88
CA ARG A 228 -1.57 -15.56 3.53
C ARG A 228 -1.74 -15.58 5.05
N ASP A 229 -2.91 -15.90 5.55
CA ASP A 229 -3.20 -15.87 6.98
C ASP A 229 -2.40 -16.91 7.76
N ARG A 230 -2.00 -18.03 7.12
CA ARG A 230 -1.08 -19.00 7.71
C ARG A 230 0.34 -18.43 7.89
N VAL A 231 0.77 -17.54 6.98
CA VAL A 231 2.07 -16.85 7.11
C VAL A 231 2.02 -15.84 8.25
N ILE A 232 0.93 -15.07 8.38
CA ILE A 232 0.73 -14.14 9.50
C ILE A 232 0.73 -14.90 10.84
N GLU A 233 0.09 -16.05 10.90
CA GLU A 233 0.08 -16.90 12.10
C GLU A 233 1.48 -17.46 12.43
N TYR A 234 2.26 -17.83 11.42
CA TYR A 234 3.65 -18.21 11.59
C TYR A 234 4.46 -17.07 12.21
N VAL A 235 4.35 -15.87 11.66
CA VAL A 235 5.05 -14.67 12.17
C VAL A 235 4.67 -14.37 13.61
N ALA A 236 3.38 -14.44 13.94
CA ALA A 236 2.90 -14.24 15.31
C ALA A 236 3.46 -15.27 16.30
N ASN A 237 3.63 -16.53 15.86
CA ASN A 237 4.22 -17.57 16.70
C ASN A 237 5.74 -17.44 16.81
N GLN A 238 6.43 -17.06 15.72
CA GLN A 238 7.89 -16.94 15.64
C GLN A 238 8.42 -15.73 16.44
N TYR A 239 7.79 -14.56 16.25
CA TYR A 239 8.25 -13.29 16.85
C TYR A 239 7.50 -12.91 18.13
N GLY A 240 6.48 -13.67 18.51
CA GLY A 240 5.67 -13.48 19.71
C GLY A 240 4.33 -12.80 19.45
N ARG A 241 3.25 -13.39 19.97
CA ARG A 241 1.88 -12.88 19.77
C ARG A 241 1.65 -11.48 20.35
N GLN A 242 2.46 -11.06 21.33
CA GLN A 242 2.39 -9.72 21.89
C GLN A 242 3.23 -8.69 21.11
N ALA A 243 4.06 -9.13 20.18
CA ALA A 243 4.89 -8.29 19.32
C ALA A 243 4.28 -8.08 17.92
N VAL A 244 3.27 -8.87 17.54
CA VAL A 244 2.72 -8.89 16.18
C VAL A 244 1.25 -8.48 16.18
N SER A 245 0.89 -7.57 15.26
CA SER A 245 -0.51 -7.20 15.02
C SER A 245 -0.76 -6.81 13.57
N GLN A 246 -2.02 -6.80 13.17
CA GLN A 246 -2.44 -6.10 11.96
C GLN A 246 -2.58 -4.60 12.24
N ILE A 247 -2.63 -3.78 11.18
CA ILE A 247 -2.77 -2.33 11.27
C ILE A 247 -4.25 -1.96 11.09
N ILE A 248 -4.73 -0.98 11.86
CA ILE A 248 -6.07 -0.41 11.69
C ILE A 248 -6.17 0.38 10.39
N THR A 249 -7.37 0.46 9.84
CA THR A 249 -7.74 1.45 8.85
C THR A 249 -9.00 2.18 9.29
N PHE A 250 -9.02 3.50 9.07
CA PHE A 250 -10.19 4.32 9.33
C PHE A 250 -10.92 4.59 8.01
N GLY A 251 -12.11 4.03 7.87
CA GLY A 251 -12.99 4.37 6.76
C GLY A 251 -13.66 5.72 7.02
N THR A 252 -13.41 6.72 6.18
CA THR A 252 -14.01 8.05 6.28
C THR A 252 -15.21 8.19 5.34
N MET A 253 -16.08 9.17 5.63
CA MET A 253 -17.17 9.56 4.74
C MET A 253 -16.61 10.40 3.59
N ALA A 254 -16.22 9.74 2.50
CA ALA A 254 -15.71 10.39 1.29
C ALA A 254 -16.83 11.09 0.51
N ALA A 255 -16.52 12.14 -0.24
CA ALA A 255 -17.44 13.03 -0.95
C ALA A 255 -18.60 12.32 -1.67
N LYS A 256 -18.32 11.34 -2.53
CA LYS A 256 -19.37 10.61 -3.28
C LYS A 256 -20.26 9.74 -2.40
N ALA A 257 -19.70 9.21 -1.33
CA ALA A 257 -20.41 8.30 -0.44
C ALA A 257 -21.28 9.07 0.55
N VAL A 258 -20.75 10.14 1.14
CA VAL A 258 -21.47 10.94 2.15
C VAL A 258 -22.74 11.57 1.57
N VAL A 259 -22.71 12.07 0.32
CA VAL A 259 -23.91 12.61 -0.37
C VAL A 259 -25.03 11.58 -0.46
N ARG A 260 -24.71 10.33 -0.83
CA ARG A 260 -25.71 9.25 -0.93
C ARG A 260 -26.22 8.81 0.44
N ASP A 261 -25.33 8.69 1.42
CA ASP A 261 -25.69 8.32 2.77
C ASP A 261 -26.59 9.36 3.43
N VAL A 262 -26.25 10.64 3.29
CA VAL A 262 -27.04 11.77 3.80
C VAL A 262 -28.42 11.82 3.14
N ALA A 263 -28.48 11.75 1.81
CA ALA A 263 -29.74 11.76 1.07
C ALA A 263 -30.67 10.62 1.53
N ARG A 264 -30.14 9.42 1.74
CA ARG A 264 -30.90 8.28 2.27
C ARG A 264 -31.45 8.57 3.66
N VAL A 265 -30.63 9.11 4.54
CA VAL A 265 -31.02 9.40 5.94
C VAL A 265 -32.06 10.52 6.02
N LEU A 266 -31.93 11.55 5.17
CA LEU A 266 -32.90 12.64 5.06
C LEU A 266 -34.19 12.23 4.32
N GLY A 267 -34.28 10.99 3.81
CA GLY A 267 -35.43 10.50 3.06
C GLY A 267 -35.61 11.10 1.67
N LYS A 268 -34.52 11.65 1.09
CA LYS A 268 -34.54 12.27 -0.26
C LYS A 268 -34.52 11.20 -1.36
N ALA A 269 -34.94 11.62 -2.56
CA ALA A 269 -35.02 10.72 -3.72
C ALA A 269 -33.64 10.15 -4.11
N TYR A 270 -33.57 8.83 -4.30
CA TYR A 270 -32.33 8.16 -4.73
C TYR A 270 -31.78 8.72 -6.06
N GLY A 271 -32.66 9.06 -7.02
CA GLY A 271 -32.25 9.63 -8.31
C GLY A 271 -31.51 10.95 -8.20
N LEU A 272 -31.92 11.80 -7.25
CA LEU A 272 -31.23 13.06 -6.95
C LEU A 272 -29.86 12.79 -6.34
N ALA A 273 -29.78 11.92 -5.33
CA ALA A 273 -28.54 11.55 -4.69
C ALA A 273 -27.51 10.96 -5.67
N ASP A 274 -27.95 10.09 -6.58
CA ASP A 274 -27.11 9.48 -7.61
C ASP A 274 -26.63 10.51 -8.64
N ARG A 275 -27.51 11.45 -9.03
CA ARG A 275 -27.16 12.56 -9.93
C ARG A 275 -26.07 13.45 -9.32
N ILE A 276 -26.24 13.92 -8.08
CA ILE A 276 -25.24 14.73 -7.38
C ILE A 276 -23.93 13.97 -7.26
N SER A 277 -23.97 12.71 -6.80
CA SER A 277 -22.77 11.89 -6.64
C SER A 277 -22.02 11.64 -7.97
N LYS A 278 -22.72 11.56 -9.11
CA LYS A 278 -22.10 11.42 -10.44
C LYS A 278 -21.47 12.70 -10.96
N MET A 279 -21.97 13.87 -10.56
CA MET A 279 -21.36 15.16 -10.87
C MET A 279 -20.01 15.34 -10.18
N ILE A 280 -19.82 14.77 -8.99
CA ILE A 280 -18.52 14.81 -8.30
C ILE A 280 -17.44 14.13 -9.17
N PRO A 281 -16.32 14.79 -9.52
CA PRO A 281 -15.24 14.22 -10.33
C PRO A 281 -14.67 12.92 -9.74
N PHE A 282 -14.14 12.05 -10.60
CA PHE A 282 -13.49 10.79 -10.17
C PHE A 282 -12.01 11.04 -9.87
N THR A 283 -11.73 12.00 -8.98
CA THR A 283 -10.39 12.29 -8.49
C THR A 283 -10.24 11.70 -7.09
N PRO A 284 -9.27 10.81 -6.86
CA PRO A 284 -9.05 10.25 -5.52
C PRO A 284 -8.77 11.34 -4.48
N GLY A 285 -9.53 11.31 -3.37
CA GLY A 285 -9.36 12.28 -2.28
C GLY A 285 -10.00 13.65 -2.51
N ILE A 286 -10.75 13.85 -3.60
CA ILE A 286 -11.45 15.12 -3.86
C ILE A 286 -12.44 15.43 -2.73
N SER A 287 -12.41 16.64 -2.23
CA SER A 287 -13.39 17.15 -1.27
C SER A 287 -14.66 17.66 -1.97
N LEU A 288 -15.73 17.79 -1.20
CA LEU A 288 -16.98 18.38 -1.70
C LEU A 288 -16.78 19.83 -2.16
N LEU A 289 -15.96 20.61 -1.47
CA LEU A 289 -15.66 22.00 -1.86
C LEU A 289 -14.92 22.04 -3.19
N GLU A 290 -13.86 21.25 -3.35
CA GLU A 290 -13.12 21.15 -4.63
C GLU A 290 -14.00 20.64 -5.78
N ALA A 291 -14.90 19.68 -5.48
CA ALA A 291 -15.83 19.17 -6.48
C ALA A 291 -16.81 20.23 -6.96
N ARG A 292 -17.30 21.08 -6.06
CA ARG A 292 -18.17 22.20 -6.40
C ARG A 292 -17.46 23.24 -7.27
N GLU A 293 -16.20 23.55 -6.97
CA GLU A 293 -15.40 24.48 -7.77
C GLU A 293 -15.08 23.95 -9.18
N GLN A 294 -14.89 22.64 -9.32
CA GLN A 294 -14.48 22.02 -10.59
C GLN A 294 -15.66 21.69 -11.51
N GLU A 295 -16.88 21.54 -10.98
CA GLU A 295 -18.04 21.06 -11.73
C GLU A 295 -19.13 22.16 -11.83
N PRO A 296 -19.21 22.91 -12.95
CA PRO A 296 -20.17 24.00 -13.11
C PRO A 296 -21.64 23.60 -12.96
N MET A 297 -22.01 22.37 -13.38
CA MET A 297 -23.39 21.88 -13.25
C MET A 297 -23.77 21.66 -11.78
N LEU A 298 -22.81 21.27 -10.94
CA LEU A 298 -23.00 21.10 -9.52
C LEU A 298 -23.17 22.46 -8.84
N GLU A 299 -22.32 23.44 -9.20
CA GLU A 299 -22.45 24.83 -8.72
C GLU A 299 -23.78 25.42 -9.11
N GLU A 300 -24.23 25.26 -10.36
CA GLU A 300 -25.54 25.76 -10.83
C GLU A 300 -26.71 25.17 -10.02
N LEU A 301 -26.69 23.83 -9.80
CA LEU A 301 -27.72 23.16 -9.01
C LEU A 301 -27.81 23.67 -7.57
N LEU A 302 -26.66 23.97 -6.96
CA LEU A 302 -26.56 24.40 -5.57
C LEU A 302 -26.76 25.92 -5.37
N SER A 303 -26.60 26.73 -6.42
CA SER A 303 -26.61 28.19 -6.32
C SER A 303 -27.84 28.87 -6.96
N THR A 304 -28.65 28.13 -7.74
CA THR A 304 -29.76 28.71 -8.49
C THR A 304 -31.11 28.38 -7.87
N PRO A 305 -31.71 29.28 -7.08
CA PRO A 305 -33.06 29.10 -6.54
C PRO A 305 -34.09 28.90 -7.64
N GLY A 306 -35.05 28.02 -7.42
CA GLY A 306 -36.14 27.72 -8.35
C GLY A 306 -35.85 26.68 -9.40
N LEU A 307 -34.64 26.12 -9.46
CA LEU A 307 -34.39 24.86 -10.19
C LEU A 307 -35.13 23.70 -9.51
N SER A 308 -35.60 22.75 -10.31
CA SER A 308 -36.12 21.48 -9.78
C SER A 308 -35.03 20.82 -8.92
N ASP A 309 -35.40 20.36 -7.76
CA ASP A 309 -34.55 19.71 -6.78
C ASP A 309 -33.49 20.61 -6.09
N HIS A 310 -33.46 21.93 -6.30
CA HIS A 310 -32.48 22.85 -5.70
C HIS A 310 -32.48 22.74 -4.16
N GLU A 311 -33.65 22.86 -3.52
CA GLU A 311 -33.79 22.87 -2.06
C GLU A 311 -33.31 21.53 -1.46
N ASP A 312 -33.72 20.41 -2.05
CA ASP A 312 -33.30 19.09 -1.61
C ASP A 312 -31.82 18.86 -1.83
N ALA A 313 -31.27 19.33 -2.95
CA ALA A 313 -29.84 19.24 -3.24
C ALA A 313 -29.01 20.05 -2.26
N LEU A 314 -29.47 21.28 -1.93
CA LEU A 314 -28.78 22.14 -0.97
C LEU A 314 -28.79 21.54 0.44
N GLU A 315 -29.93 21.00 0.90
CA GLU A 315 -30.06 20.35 2.21
C GLU A 315 -29.11 19.13 2.31
N ILE A 316 -29.08 18.29 1.26
CA ILE A 316 -28.14 17.16 1.19
C ILE A 316 -26.70 17.66 1.26
N TRP A 317 -26.37 18.69 0.49
CA TRP A 317 -25.01 19.22 0.38
C TRP A 317 -24.49 19.82 1.68
N GLU A 318 -25.29 20.70 2.30
CA GLU A 318 -24.93 21.33 3.58
C GLU A 318 -24.71 20.32 4.70
N MET A 319 -25.57 19.30 4.77
CA MET A 319 -25.39 18.22 5.73
C MET A 319 -24.17 17.34 5.38
N ALA A 320 -23.93 17.06 4.11
CA ALA A 320 -22.78 16.30 3.66
C ALA A 320 -21.46 17.01 3.98
N LEU A 321 -21.38 18.32 3.83
CA LEU A 321 -20.22 19.14 4.23
C LEU A 321 -19.89 19.03 5.73
N LYS A 322 -20.91 18.90 6.60
CA LYS A 322 -20.70 18.70 8.04
C LYS A 322 -20.16 17.31 8.38
N LEU A 323 -20.38 16.32 7.52
CA LEU A 323 -20.06 14.93 7.76
C LEU A 323 -18.88 14.40 6.94
N GLU A 324 -18.46 15.13 5.90
CA GLU A 324 -17.32 14.77 5.08
C GLU A 324 -16.05 14.59 5.92
N GLY A 325 -15.28 13.53 5.65
CA GLY A 325 -14.03 13.24 6.34
C GLY A 325 -14.19 12.61 7.73
N ILE A 326 -15.40 12.61 8.32
CA ILE A 326 -15.62 11.96 9.62
C ILE A 326 -15.47 10.45 9.48
N THR A 327 -14.84 9.83 10.47
CA THR A 327 -14.70 8.36 10.52
C THR A 327 -16.07 7.69 10.61
N ARG A 328 -16.34 6.83 9.63
CA ARG A 328 -17.55 6.00 9.57
C ARG A 328 -17.41 4.68 10.31
N GLY A 329 -16.22 4.10 10.24
CA GLY A 329 -15.92 2.82 10.87
C GLY A 329 -14.43 2.48 10.80
N VAL A 330 -14.09 1.37 11.42
CA VAL A 330 -12.73 0.86 11.44
C VAL A 330 -12.66 -0.47 10.70
N GLY A 331 -11.50 -0.74 10.10
CA GLY A 331 -11.20 -1.99 9.44
C GLY A 331 -9.76 -2.41 9.71
N LYS A 332 -9.35 -3.52 9.10
CA LYS A 332 -7.97 -3.98 9.12
C LYS A 332 -7.30 -3.62 7.78
N HIS A 333 -6.06 -3.15 7.82
CA HIS A 333 -5.28 -2.88 6.62
C HIS A 333 -5.12 -4.17 5.80
N ALA A 334 -5.26 -4.05 4.48
CA ALA A 334 -5.31 -5.22 3.60
C ALA A 334 -4.02 -6.07 3.62
N GLY A 335 -2.86 -5.48 3.90
CA GLY A 335 -1.56 -6.15 3.87
C GLY A 335 -0.69 -5.90 5.10
N GLY A 336 -0.83 -4.76 5.77
CA GLY A 336 0.10 -4.32 6.80
C GLY A 336 0.08 -5.18 8.07
N VAL A 337 1.24 -5.70 8.42
CA VAL A 337 1.51 -6.43 9.65
C VAL A 337 2.68 -5.75 10.37
N LEU A 338 2.52 -5.49 11.65
CA LEU A 338 3.57 -4.94 12.52
C LEU A 338 4.29 -6.08 13.23
N ILE A 339 5.62 -5.95 13.31
CA ILE A 339 6.48 -6.78 14.16
C ILE A 339 7.30 -5.81 15.01
N ALA A 340 7.00 -5.74 16.29
CA ALA A 340 7.72 -4.88 17.24
C ALA A 340 8.94 -5.61 17.83
N PRO A 341 9.99 -4.87 18.28
CA PRO A 341 11.15 -5.47 18.94
C PRO A 341 10.88 -5.96 20.37
N GLY A 342 9.64 -5.88 20.82
CA GLY A 342 9.17 -6.30 22.14
C GLY A 342 7.65 -6.29 22.18
N LYS A 343 7.07 -5.88 23.31
CA LYS A 343 5.60 -5.79 23.39
C LYS A 343 5.11 -4.62 22.56
N LEU A 344 4.15 -4.86 21.70
CA LEU A 344 3.55 -3.85 20.84
C LEU A 344 2.93 -2.70 21.67
N THR A 345 2.41 -3.01 22.86
CA THR A 345 1.84 -2.03 23.80
C THR A 345 2.84 -1.02 24.37
N ASP A 346 4.14 -1.24 24.19
CA ASP A 346 5.18 -0.26 24.54
C ASP A 346 5.30 0.86 23.48
N PHE A 347 4.69 0.67 22.30
CA PHE A 347 4.76 1.58 21.17
C PHE A 347 3.40 2.14 20.75
N THR A 348 2.34 1.35 20.82
CA THR A 348 1.00 1.73 20.37
C THR A 348 -0.07 1.10 21.24
N ALA A 349 -1.22 1.76 21.34
CA ALA A 349 -2.42 1.12 21.84
C ALA A 349 -2.91 0.06 20.86
N VAL A 350 -3.55 -0.98 21.37
CA VAL A 350 -4.13 -2.08 20.57
C VAL A 350 -5.59 -2.27 20.93
N TYR A 351 -6.35 -2.83 20.01
CA TYR A 351 -7.66 -3.39 20.29
C TYR A 351 -7.73 -4.84 19.78
N THR A 352 -8.68 -5.58 20.27
CA THR A 352 -8.90 -6.97 19.87
C THR A 352 -10.07 -7.04 18.92
N ASP A 353 -9.88 -7.67 17.76
CA ASP A 353 -10.96 -7.94 16.83
C ASP A 353 -11.88 -9.06 17.31
N ASP A 354 -12.93 -9.35 16.52
CA ASP A 354 -13.94 -10.39 16.86
C ASP A 354 -13.34 -11.81 16.95
N GLU A 355 -12.14 -12.03 16.35
CA GLU A 355 -11.40 -13.30 16.41
C GLU A 355 -10.39 -13.35 17.57
N GLY A 356 -10.31 -12.32 18.38
CA GLY A 356 -9.36 -12.21 19.51
C GLY A 356 -7.93 -11.84 19.07
N LYS A 357 -7.72 -11.37 17.83
CA LYS A 357 -6.42 -10.95 17.32
C LYS A 357 -6.18 -9.47 17.60
N TRP A 358 -4.92 -9.13 17.84
CA TRP A 358 -4.52 -7.74 18.07
C TRP A 358 -4.48 -6.93 16.78
N VAL A 359 -4.98 -5.70 16.87
CA VAL A 359 -4.93 -4.68 15.81
C VAL A 359 -4.42 -3.39 16.45
N SER A 360 -3.45 -2.72 15.83
CA SER A 360 -2.95 -1.43 16.32
C SER A 360 -4.06 -0.38 16.26
N GLN A 361 -4.08 0.58 17.18
CA GLN A 361 -4.98 1.72 17.13
C GLN A 361 -4.40 2.92 16.35
N LEU A 362 -3.15 2.84 15.94
CA LEU A 362 -2.52 3.76 15.01
C LEU A 362 -2.63 3.20 13.59
N ASP A 363 -2.91 4.06 12.61
CA ASP A 363 -2.95 3.68 11.20
C ASP A 363 -1.56 3.52 10.59
N LYS A 364 -1.48 3.26 9.28
CA LYS A 364 -0.22 2.99 8.58
C LYS A 364 0.80 4.13 8.66
N ASP A 365 0.35 5.39 8.70
CA ASP A 365 1.20 6.56 8.72
C ASP A 365 1.68 6.86 10.17
N ASP A 366 0.77 6.73 11.13
CA ASP A 366 1.05 6.93 12.54
C ASP A 366 1.95 5.85 13.13
N VAL A 367 1.81 4.57 12.73
CA VAL A 367 2.71 3.49 13.20
C VAL A 367 4.13 3.71 12.70
N GLU A 368 4.32 4.23 11.49
CA GLU A 368 5.65 4.61 10.98
C GLU A 368 6.19 5.83 11.73
N ALA A 369 5.36 6.81 12.07
CA ALA A 369 5.76 8.01 12.83
C ALA A 369 6.29 7.67 14.23
N VAL A 370 5.68 6.69 14.91
CA VAL A 370 6.19 6.18 16.21
C VAL A 370 7.32 5.17 16.06
N GLY A 371 7.76 4.90 14.84
CA GLY A 371 8.95 4.12 14.53
C GLY A 371 8.75 2.61 14.41
N LEU A 372 7.52 2.11 14.41
CA LEU A 372 7.26 0.70 14.14
C LEU A 372 7.45 0.37 12.66
N VAL A 373 7.91 -0.84 12.39
CA VAL A 373 8.14 -1.32 11.03
C VAL A 373 6.95 -2.11 10.55
N LYS A 374 6.42 -1.68 9.42
CA LYS A 374 5.34 -2.35 8.69
C LYS A 374 5.93 -3.35 7.70
N PHE A 375 5.32 -4.53 7.62
CA PHE A 375 5.57 -5.55 6.61
C PHE A 375 4.29 -5.77 5.80
N ASP A 376 4.37 -5.62 4.48
CA ASP A 376 3.18 -5.72 3.63
C ASP A 376 2.98 -7.15 3.10
N PHE A 377 2.02 -7.86 3.70
CA PHE A 377 1.56 -9.19 3.32
C PHE A 377 0.34 -9.07 2.41
N LEU A 378 0.55 -9.00 1.12
CA LEU A 378 -0.54 -8.79 0.17
C LEU A 378 -1.13 -10.12 -0.29
N GLY A 379 -2.45 -10.23 -0.31
CA GLY A 379 -3.15 -11.41 -0.83
C GLY A 379 -3.44 -11.27 -2.32
N LEU A 380 -2.83 -12.10 -3.18
CA LEU A 380 -3.04 -12.07 -4.61
C LEU A 380 -3.75 -13.34 -5.10
N ARG A 381 -5.01 -13.20 -5.52
CA ARG A 381 -5.83 -14.32 -6.03
C ARG A 381 -5.20 -14.98 -7.25
N THR A 382 -4.51 -14.23 -8.09
CA THR A 382 -3.83 -14.77 -9.27
C THR A 382 -2.79 -15.81 -8.91
N LEU A 383 -2.05 -15.65 -7.82
CA LEU A 383 -1.12 -16.67 -7.33
C LEU A 383 -1.83 -17.96 -6.95
N THR A 384 -3.02 -17.86 -6.35
CA THR A 384 -3.86 -19.03 -6.04
C THR A 384 -4.29 -19.77 -7.31
N ILE A 385 -4.71 -19.03 -8.34
CA ILE A 385 -5.12 -19.61 -9.63
C ILE A 385 -3.95 -20.29 -10.33
N ILE A 386 -2.77 -19.67 -10.32
CA ILE A 386 -1.54 -20.26 -10.89
C ILE A 386 -1.17 -21.54 -10.15
N ASP A 387 -1.22 -21.54 -8.83
CA ASP A 387 -0.92 -22.72 -8.00
C ASP A 387 -1.86 -23.89 -8.33
N TRP A 388 -3.17 -23.63 -8.42
CA TRP A 388 -4.15 -24.64 -8.83
C TRP A 388 -3.87 -25.19 -10.23
N ALA A 389 -3.56 -24.32 -11.17
CA ALA A 389 -3.21 -24.73 -12.53
C ALA A 389 -1.96 -25.60 -12.57
N LEU A 390 -0.90 -25.22 -11.83
CA LEU A 390 0.32 -26.00 -11.74
C LEU A 390 0.10 -27.37 -11.08
N LYS A 391 -0.69 -27.44 -10.01
CA LYS A 391 -1.05 -28.70 -9.36
C LYS A 391 -1.78 -29.65 -10.32
N ASP A 392 -2.76 -29.14 -11.07
CA ASP A 392 -3.51 -29.93 -12.06
C ASP A 392 -2.60 -30.42 -13.22
N ILE A 393 -1.78 -29.52 -13.76
CA ILE A 393 -0.85 -29.85 -14.84
C ILE A 393 0.17 -30.90 -14.35
N ASN A 394 0.77 -30.70 -13.18
CA ASN A 394 1.80 -31.58 -12.66
C ASN A 394 1.24 -32.95 -12.26
N ALA A 395 -0.01 -33.04 -11.79
CA ALA A 395 -0.68 -34.32 -11.57
C ALA A 395 -0.86 -35.09 -12.87
N LYS A 396 -1.26 -34.42 -13.96
CA LYS A 396 -1.38 -35.03 -15.30
C LYS A 396 -0.04 -35.45 -15.89
N ARG A 397 1.02 -34.69 -15.66
CA ARG A 397 2.38 -35.02 -16.09
C ARG A 397 2.92 -36.21 -15.30
N ALA A 398 2.74 -36.24 -13.99
CA ALA A 398 3.15 -37.38 -13.13
C ALA A 398 2.47 -38.69 -13.58
N ALA A 399 1.19 -38.66 -13.96
CA ALA A 399 0.48 -39.82 -14.48
C ALA A 399 1.08 -40.34 -15.81
N LYS A 400 1.85 -39.53 -16.53
CA LYS A 400 2.58 -39.88 -17.76
C LYS A 400 4.07 -40.17 -17.53
N GLY A 401 4.55 -40.12 -16.27
CA GLY A 401 5.98 -40.27 -15.95
C GLY A 401 6.85 -39.05 -16.34
N GLU A 402 6.25 -37.91 -16.60
CA GLU A 402 6.94 -36.67 -16.95
C GLU A 402 7.31 -35.84 -15.71
N ALA A 403 8.46 -35.14 -15.75
CA ALA A 403 8.87 -34.23 -14.69
C ALA A 403 7.88 -33.06 -14.49
N PRO A 404 7.70 -32.55 -13.27
CA PRO A 404 6.86 -31.40 -13.02
C PRO A 404 7.38 -30.15 -13.74
N ILE A 405 6.48 -29.22 -14.05
CA ILE A 405 6.85 -27.90 -14.58
C ILE A 405 7.45 -27.06 -13.45
N ASP A 406 8.63 -26.52 -13.71
CA ASP A 406 9.23 -25.45 -12.93
C ASP A 406 8.83 -24.10 -13.57
N ILE A 407 7.98 -23.33 -12.87
CA ILE A 407 7.45 -22.06 -13.39
C ILE A 407 8.55 -21.01 -13.58
N GLU A 408 9.64 -21.07 -12.80
CA GLU A 408 10.77 -20.14 -12.91
C GLU A 408 11.63 -20.40 -14.16
N ARG A 409 11.49 -21.59 -14.76
CA ARG A 409 12.22 -22.03 -15.94
C ARG A 409 11.41 -22.08 -17.22
N ILE A 410 10.19 -21.52 -17.23
CA ILE A 410 9.39 -21.44 -18.45
C ILE A 410 10.12 -20.55 -19.47
N PRO A 411 10.36 -21.01 -20.71
CA PRO A 411 10.96 -20.20 -21.75
C PRO A 411 10.13 -18.96 -22.06
N LEU A 412 10.79 -17.80 -22.13
CA LEU A 412 10.11 -16.51 -22.44
C LEU A 412 10.07 -16.22 -23.93
N ASP A 413 10.59 -17.09 -24.78
CA ASP A 413 10.68 -16.96 -26.24
C ASP A 413 9.66 -17.82 -27.00
N ASP A 414 8.76 -18.55 -26.30
CA ASP A 414 7.66 -19.29 -26.93
C ASP A 414 6.71 -18.30 -27.64
N PRO A 415 6.52 -18.40 -28.97
CA PRO A 415 5.68 -17.45 -29.73
C PRO A 415 4.18 -17.60 -29.45
N ARG A 416 3.72 -18.74 -28.95
CA ARG A 416 2.29 -19.04 -28.79
C ARG A 416 1.58 -18.12 -27.79
N PRO A 417 2.14 -17.80 -26.60
CA PRO A 417 1.54 -16.82 -25.70
C PRO A 417 1.44 -15.42 -26.31
N TYR A 418 2.45 -14.99 -27.08
CA TYR A 418 2.45 -13.67 -27.72
C TYR A 418 1.42 -13.59 -28.86
N GLN A 419 1.24 -14.67 -29.62
CA GLN A 419 0.17 -14.75 -30.61
C GLN A 419 -1.21 -14.65 -29.95
N LEU A 420 -1.46 -15.42 -28.89
CA LEU A 420 -2.70 -15.35 -28.11
C LEU A 420 -2.99 -13.94 -27.60
N MET A 421 -1.97 -13.28 -27.05
CA MET A 421 -2.07 -11.89 -26.59
C MET A 421 -2.40 -10.96 -27.76
N SER A 422 -1.66 -11.04 -28.88
CA SER A 422 -1.86 -10.19 -30.06
C SER A 422 -3.26 -10.29 -30.67
N GLU A 423 -3.93 -11.42 -30.48
CA GLU A 423 -5.34 -11.62 -30.86
C GLU A 423 -6.32 -11.01 -29.84
N GLY A 424 -5.83 -10.49 -28.70
CA GLY A 424 -6.63 -9.94 -27.60
C GLY A 424 -7.37 -11.00 -26.78
N LYS A 425 -6.95 -12.28 -26.86
CA LYS A 425 -7.52 -13.40 -26.12
C LYS A 425 -6.94 -13.49 -24.71
N THR A 426 -7.05 -12.39 -23.95
CA THR A 426 -6.44 -12.22 -22.62
C THR A 426 -7.47 -12.15 -21.48
N THR A 427 -8.66 -12.71 -21.68
CA THR A 427 -9.66 -12.85 -20.62
C THR A 427 -9.08 -13.75 -19.51
N ALA A 428 -9.25 -13.35 -18.26
CA ALA A 428 -8.69 -13.98 -17.07
C ALA A 428 -7.14 -13.99 -17.00
N VAL A 429 -6.44 -13.23 -17.85
CA VAL A 429 -5.02 -12.98 -17.71
C VAL A 429 -4.82 -11.72 -16.89
N PHE A 430 -4.16 -11.86 -15.75
CA PHE A 430 -3.95 -10.76 -14.78
C PHE A 430 -3.41 -9.49 -15.46
N GLN A 431 -4.03 -8.35 -15.16
CA GLN A 431 -3.74 -7.01 -15.71
C GLN A 431 -3.93 -6.84 -17.23
N LEU A 432 -4.20 -7.89 -17.99
CA LEU A 432 -4.31 -7.84 -19.45
C LEU A 432 -5.75 -7.98 -19.98
N GLU A 433 -6.76 -8.06 -19.10
CA GLU A 433 -8.13 -8.45 -19.45
C GLU A 433 -9.11 -7.30 -19.70
N SER A 434 -8.77 -6.05 -19.29
CA SER A 434 -9.67 -4.92 -19.50
C SER A 434 -9.84 -4.61 -20.99
N ARG A 435 -11.00 -4.05 -21.37
CA ARG A 435 -11.30 -3.69 -22.76
C ARG A 435 -10.23 -2.80 -23.37
N GLY A 436 -9.83 -1.73 -22.64
CA GLY A 436 -8.81 -0.81 -23.13
C GLY A 436 -7.44 -1.47 -23.28
N MET A 437 -7.05 -2.33 -22.34
CA MET A 437 -5.81 -3.10 -22.43
C MET A 437 -5.83 -4.05 -23.64
N LYS A 438 -6.92 -4.77 -23.88
CA LYS A 438 -7.06 -5.65 -25.05
C LYS A 438 -6.92 -4.90 -26.38
N GLU A 439 -7.48 -3.69 -26.48
CA GLU A 439 -7.32 -2.85 -27.67
C GLU A 439 -5.86 -2.37 -27.84
N LEU A 440 -5.19 -2.02 -26.76
CA LEU A 440 -3.78 -1.67 -26.80
C LEU A 440 -2.90 -2.86 -27.21
N ILE A 441 -3.13 -4.04 -26.65
CA ILE A 441 -2.42 -5.28 -27.01
C ILE A 441 -2.52 -5.59 -28.49
N LYS A 442 -3.71 -5.48 -29.08
CA LYS A 442 -3.94 -5.72 -30.52
C LYS A 442 -3.17 -4.74 -31.41
N LYS A 443 -2.99 -3.50 -30.95
CA LYS A 443 -2.21 -2.48 -31.67
C LYS A 443 -0.71 -2.72 -31.52
N LEU A 444 -0.24 -3.00 -30.29
CA LEU A 444 1.17 -3.19 -29.96
C LEU A 444 1.71 -4.52 -30.53
N LYS A 445 0.90 -5.58 -30.53
CA LYS A 445 1.26 -6.94 -30.98
C LYS A 445 2.57 -7.42 -30.35
N PRO A 446 2.55 -7.76 -29.05
CA PRO A 446 3.76 -8.21 -28.36
C PRO A 446 4.34 -9.45 -29.04
N SER A 447 5.67 -9.49 -29.19
CA SER A 447 6.41 -10.58 -29.80
C SER A 447 7.52 -11.13 -28.93
N ARG A 448 7.82 -10.45 -27.82
CA ARG A 448 8.82 -10.80 -26.82
C ARG A 448 8.36 -10.33 -25.44
N PHE A 449 9.03 -10.81 -24.39
CA PHE A 449 8.64 -10.51 -23.01
C PHE A 449 8.75 -9.02 -22.67
N GLU A 450 9.79 -8.33 -23.19
CA GLU A 450 9.98 -6.90 -22.99
C GLU A 450 8.81 -6.06 -23.52
N ASP A 451 8.15 -6.52 -24.58
CA ASP A 451 6.93 -5.87 -25.10
C ASP A 451 5.78 -5.95 -24.09
N VAL A 452 5.67 -7.06 -23.35
CA VAL A 452 4.65 -7.23 -22.31
C VAL A 452 4.96 -6.33 -21.10
N VAL A 453 6.24 -6.20 -20.74
CA VAL A 453 6.69 -5.26 -19.71
C VAL A 453 6.35 -3.82 -20.10
N ALA A 454 6.69 -3.43 -21.34
CA ALA A 454 6.35 -2.11 -21.88
C ALA A 454 4.84 -1.86 -21.93
N LEU A 455 4.04 -2.85 -22.33
CA LEU A 455 2.59 -2.77 -22.40
C LEU A 455 1.96 -2.36 -21.07
N VAL A 456 2.39 -2.99 -19.98
CA VAL A 456 1.89 -2.68 -18.62
C VAL A 456 2.33 -1.28 -18.15
N ALA A 457 3.49 -0.82 -18.58
CA ALA A 457 3.98 0.53 -18.28
C ALA A 457 3.25 1.61 -19.11
N LEU A 458 2.95 1.32 -20.39
CA LEU A 458 2.28 2.23 -21.31
C LEU A 458 0.79 2.42 -20.98
N TYR A 459 0.13 1.41 -20.42
CA TYR A 459 -1.30 1.47 -20.08
C TYR A 459 -1.54 2.21 -18.76
N ARG A 460 -1.19 3.49 -18.74
CA ARG A 460 -1.41 4.41 -17.62
C ARG A 460 -1.88 5.77 -18.15
N PRO A 461 -2.60 6.58 -17.37
CA PRO A 461 -3.14 7.86 -17.84
C PRO A 461 -2.09 8.76 -18.52
N GLY A 462 -0.94 8.99 -17.90
CA GLY A 462 0.12 9.83 -18.46
C GLY A 462 0.59 9.39 -19.85
N PRO A 463 1.09 8.17 -20.06
CA PRO A 463 1.47 7.67 -21.39
C PRO A 463 0.32 7.64 -22.41
N LEU A 464 -0.91 7.33 -21.97
CA LEU A 464 -2.08 7.30 -22.86
C LEU A 464 -2.45 8.69 -23.40
N GLU A 465 -2.28 9.74 -22.58
CA GLU A 465 -2.66 11.11 -22.94
C GLU A 465 -1.55 11.90 -23.64
N SER A 466 -0.28 11.47 -23.52
CA SER A 466 0.87 12.20 -24.02
C SER A 466 1.29 11.85 -25.47
N GLY A 467 0.63 10.92 -26.13
CA GLY A 467 1.04 10.41 -27.45
C GLY A 467 2.18 9.39 -27.43
N MET A 468 2.79 9.13 -26.28
CA MET A 468 3.92 8.21 -26.08
C MET A 468 3.60 6.78 -26.54
N VAL A 469 2.35 6.35 -26.37
CA VAL A 469 1.87 5.03 -26.79
C VAL A 469 1.95 4.87 -28.31
N ASP A 470 1.49 5.87 -29.06
CA ASP A 470 1.49 5.82 -30.53
C ASP A 470 2.94 5.87 -31.08
N ASP A 471 3.82 6.68 -30.47
CA ASP A 471 5.23 6.72 -30.80
C ASP A 471 5.89 5.36 -30.61
N PHE A 472 5.68 4.74 -29.44
CA PHE A 472 6.22 3.40 -29.15
C PHE A 472 5.76 2.36 -30.18
N ILE A 473 4.45 2.30 -30.45
CA ILE A 473 3.86 1.35 -31.39
C ILE A 473 4.37 1.58 -32.82
N ASN A 474 4.42 2.83 -33.30
CA ASN A 474 4.84 3.15 -34.65
C ASN A 474 6.32 2.83 -34.86
N ARG A 475 7.19 3.15 -33.88
CA ARG A 475 8.62 2.83 -33.92
C ARG A 475 8.88 1.33 -33.82
N LYS A 476 8.16 0.62 -32.94
CA LYS A 476 8.23 -0.85 -32.85
C LYS A 476 7.93 -1.53 -34.19
N HIS A 477 6.94 -1.03 -34.91
CA HIS A 477 6.51 -1.63 -36.20
C HIS A 477 7.22 -1.04 -37.42
N GLY A 478 8.25 -0.21 -37.23
CA GLY A 478 9.00 0.40 -38.32
C GLY A 478 8.19 1.41 -39.17
N ARG A 479 7.09 1.94 -38.61
CA ARG A 479 6.25 2.97 -39.26
C ARG A 479 6.76 4.39 -39.00
N ALA A 480 7.65 4.54 -38.02
CA ALA A 480 8.38 5.77 -37.72
C ALA A 480 9.81 5.41 -37.34
N ASP A 481 10.75 6.31 -37.62
CA ASP A 481 12.15 6.13 -37.26
C ASP A 481 12.32 6.23 -35.74
N VAL A 482 13.25 5.43 -35.20
CA VAL A 482 13.65 5.54 -33.79
C VAL A 482 14.55 6.77 -33.63
N ALA A 483 14.11 7.72 -32.83
CA ALA A 483 14.87 8.92 -32.51
C ALA A 483 15.21 8.95 -31.02
N TYR A 484 16.46 9.32 -30.72
CA TYR A 484 16.92 9.51 -29.35
C TYR A 484 17.09 11.02 -29.08
N PRO A 485 16.65 11.53 -27.89
CA PRO A 485 16.84 12.93 -27.53
C PRO A 485 18.30 13.39 -27.55
N HIS A 486 19.23 12.48 -27.27
CA HIS A 486 20.67 12.67 -27.38
C HIS A 486 21.33 11.35 -27.81
N PRO A 487 22.40 11.36 -28.63
CA PRO A 487 23.06 10.12 -29.07
C PRO A 487 23.55 9.21 -27.94
N GLU A 488 24.04 9.79 -26.84
CA GLU A 488 24.50 9.03 -25.66
C GLU A 488 23.39 8.28 -24.94
N LEU A 489 22.11 8.55 -25.26
CA LEU A 489 20.97 7.87 -24.67
C LEU A 489 20.53 6.61 -25.43
N GLU A 490 21.13 6.32 -26.57
CA GLU A 490 20.82 5.09 -27.31
C GLU A 490 20.96 3.82 -26.46
N PRO A 491 22.03 3.60 -25.68
CA PRO A 491 22.12 2.42 -24.80
C PRO A 491 21.00 2.32 -23.77
N VAL A 492 20.52 3.47 -23.26
CA VAL A 492 19.46 3.54 -22.24
C VAL A 492 18.08 3.33 -22.83
N LEU A 493 17.82 3.84 -24.04
CA LEU A 493 16.48 3.93 -24.63
C LEU A 493 16.22 2.97 -25.79
N SER A 494 17.24 2.22 -26.26
CA SER A 494 17.10 1.31 -27.40
C SER A 494 16.02 0.25 -27.19
N ASN A 495 15.90 -0.31 -25.99
CA ASN A 495 14.91 -1.32 -25.63
C ASN A 495 13.46 -0.80 -25.63
N THR A 496 13.28 0.52 -25.57
CA THR A 496 11.99 1.20 -25.59
C THR A 496 11.80 2.09 -26.84
N TYR A 497 12.56 1.82 -27.89
CA TYR A 497 12.49 2.53 -29.19
C TYR A 497 12.64 4.06 -29.05
N GLY A 498 13.52 4.52 -28.16
CA GLY A 498 13.76 5.94 -27.90
C GLY A 498 12.70 6.62 -27.02
N VAL A 499 11.75 5.88 -26.47
CA VAL A 499 10.74 6.40 -25.55
C VAL A 499 11.24 6.30 -24.11
N ILE A 500 11.15 7.39 -23.34
CA ILE A 500 11.44 7.40 -21.90
C ILE A 500 10.23 6.81 -21.17
N LEU A 501 10.28 5.55 -20.79
CA LEU A 501 9.15 4.80 -20.26
C LEU A 501 9.31 4.41 -18.81
N TYR A 502 10.51 3.98 -18.38
CA TYR A 502 10.77 3.44 -17.06
C TYR A 502 11.43 4.46 -16.12
N GLN A 503 11.19 4.31 -14.83
CA GLN A 503 11.81 5.17 -13.81
C GLN A 503 13.33 5.03 -13.79
N GLU A 504 13.84 3.82 -14.03
CA GLU A 504 15.26 3.53 -14.17
C GLU A 504 15.88 4.34 -15.31
N GLN A 505 15.19 4.45 -16.44
CA GLN A 505 15.66 5.27 -17.57
C GLN A 505 15.79 6.74 -17.19
N VAL A 506 14.86 7.30 -16.40
CA VAL A 506 14.98 8.69 -15.91
C VAL A 506 16.25 8.87 -15.07
N MET A 507 16.55 7.90 -14.20
CA MET A 507 17.76 7.94 -13.37
C MET A 507 19.03 7.78 -14.20
N GLN A 508 19.06 6.85 -15.15
CA GLN A 508 20.19 6.63 -16.06
C GLN A 508 20.43 7.84 -16.97
N ILE A 509 19.39 8.49 -17.45
CA ILE A 509 19.50 9.74 -18.24
C ILE A 509 20.17 10.85 -17.42
N ALA A 510 19.75 11.04 -16.16
CA ALA A 510 20.39 12.02 -15.27
C ALA A 510 21.86 11.70 -15.02
N GLN A 511 22.22 10.42 -14.88
CA GLN A 511 23.59 9.97 -14.73
C GLN A 511 24.42 10.23 -16.01
N VAL A 512 23.91 9.79 -17.17
CA VAL A 512 24.65 9.87 -18.44
C VAL A 512 24.85 11.31 -18.91
N LEU A 513 23.79 12.12 -18.88
CA LEU A 513 23.83 13.48 -19.41
C LEU A 513 24.33 14.53 -18.41
N ALA A 514 24.06 14.36 -17.12
CA ALA A 514 24.35 15.37 -16.11
C ALA A 514 25.33 14.92 -15.03
N GLY A 515 25.86 13.69 -15.10
CA GLY A 515 26.84 13.18 -14.14
C GLY A 515 26.32 12.97 -12.72
N TYR A 516 25.01 12.83 -12.54
CA TYR A 516 24.44 12.53 -11.23
C TYR A 516 24.94 11.17 -10.73
N SER A 517 25.13 11.05 -9.39
CA SER A 517 25.12 9.72 -8.78
C SER A 517 23.74 9.08 -8.95
N LEU A 518 23.65 7.75 -8.91
CA LEU A 518 22.34 7.08 -8.96
C LEU A 518 21.46 7.46 -7.76
N GLY A 519 22.06 7.71 -6.58
CA GLY A 519 21.36 8.23 -5.42
C GLY A 519 20.76 9.62 -5.65
N GLY A 520 21.56 10.56 -6.20
CA GLY A 520 21.08 11.89 -6.60
C GLY A 520 20.04 11.85 -7.70
N ALA A 521 20.17 10.93 -8.66
CA ALA A 521 19.18 10.71 -9.72
C ALA A 521 17.83 10.18 -9.17
N ASP A 522 17.83 9.33 -8.13
CA ASP A 522 16.60 8.93 -7.46
C ASP A 522 15.89 10.10 -6.77
N MET A 523 16.64 10.99 -6.14
CA MET A 523 16.06 12.20 -5.54
C MET A 523 15.43 13.10 -6.61
N LEU A 524 16.12 13.34 -7.75
CA LEU A 524 15.59 14.10 -8.88
C LEU A 524 14.28 13.48 -9.42
N ARG A 525 14.29 12.16 -9.67
CA ARG A 525 13.10 11.43 -10.15
C ARG A 525 11.90 11.59 -9.20
N ARG A 526 12.13 11.54 -7.89
CA ARG A 526 11.07 11.71 -6.86
C ARG A 526 10.53 13.12 -6.82
N ALA A 527 11.40 14.13 -6.91
CA ALA A 527 10.98 15.52 -6.97
C ALA A 527 10.05 15.77 -8.17
N MET A 528 10.42 15.24 -9.35
CA MET A 528 9.58 15.29 -10.56
C MET A 528 8.24 14.58 -10.36
N GLY A 529 8.23 13.39 -9.73
CA GLY A 529 7.03 12.58 -9.54
C GLY A 529 6.05 13.14 -8.48
N LYS A 530 6.57 13.75 -7.41
CA LYS A 530 5.76 14.31 -6.31
C LYS A 530 5.35 15.77 -6.55
N LYS A 531 5.84 16.40 -7.62
CA LYS A 531 5.63 17.84 -7.93
C LYS A 531 5.92 18.76 -6.73
N LYS A 532 6.87 18.37 -5.88
CA LYS A 532 7.32 19.19 -4.75
C LYS A 532 8.42 20.14 -5.24
N PRO A 533 8.37 21.44 -4.90
CA PRO A 533 9.36 22.42 -5.34
C PRO A 533 10.71 22.34 -4.62
N GLU A 534 10.86 21.47 -3.62
CA GLU A 534 12.09 21.31 -2.82
C GLU A 534 13.17 20.48 -3.52
#